data_335b5443db88baa4b724ba239bb87ac0
#
_entry.id   335b5443db88baa4b724ba239bb87ac0
#
_cell.length_a   1.000
_cell.length_b   1.000
_cell.length_c   1.000
_cell.angle_alpha   90.00
_cell.angle_beta   90.00
_cell.angle_gamma   90.00
#
_symmetry.space_group_name_H-M   'P 1'
#
loop_
_entity.id
_entity.type
_entity.pdbx_description
1 polymer ?
#
loop_
_entity_poly.entity_id
_entity_poly.type
_entity_poly.pdbx_seq_one_letter_code
_entity_poly.pdbx_strand_id
1 'polypeptide(L)'
;MTGLQKQLMEKVSRGEKLFIPYITFAYPDMKLFRNLLKILQENGADAIEIGIPFSDPVADGPTIQNASAKSLKRGASLRKAFIELKKIRSNIEIPVLFMSYYNPILALGKDRFFKLSQDCGLSGVVIPDLPLEEAGEFTQEAKGSGLAIASFISPTTLKDRIRKIDRECSGFIYYISLTGVTGVRDIFSGNIISRIREVKKMVSNPLCVGFGISGESQVLEIKKTADGVIIGSAIIKIIDQNIGDKSKTIKEIALFSRKIRKALDE
;
A
#
# COMPACT_ATOMS: atom_id res chain seq x y z
N MET A 1 5.04 15.86 11.45
CA MET A 1 5.54 14.72 10.63
C MET A 1 5.31 13.45 11.43
N THR A 2 4.67 12.44 10.84
CA THR A 2 4.45 11.13 11.48
C THR A 2 5.73 10.27 11.44
N GLY A 3 5.78 9.22 12.26
CA GLY A 3 6.92 8.31 12.27
C GLY A 3 7.15 7.62 10.91
N LEU A 4 6.07 7.19 10.24
CA LEU A 4 6.14 6.63 8.88
C LEU A 4 6.74 7.63 7.88
N GLN A 5 6.19 8.85 7.83
CA GLN A 5 6.64 9.87 6.88
C GLN A 5 8.14 10.16 7.05
N LYS A 6 8.60 10.33 8.31
CA LYS A 6 10.00 10.57 8.64
C LYS A 6 10.88 9.43 8.13
N GLN A 7 10.53 8.19 8.44
CA GLN A 7 11.29 7.00 8.06
C GLN A 7 11.42 6.84 6.54
N LEU A 8 10.32 7.05 5.80
CA LEU A 8 10.35 6.96 4.34
C LEU A 8 11.15 8.10 3.70
N MET A 9 11.00 9.32 4.21
CA MET A 9 11.79 10.47 3.74
C MET A 9 13.29 10.32 3.99
N GLU A 10 13.69 9.78 5.14
CA GLU A 10 15.09 9.49 5.45
C GLU A 10 15.69 8.49 4.45
N LYS A 11 14.97 7.43 4.08
CA LYS A 11 15.42 6.48 3.05
C LYS A 11 15.58 7.17 1.69
N VAL A 12 14.56 7.91 1.25
CA VAL A 12 14.58 8.63 -0.03
C VAL A 12 15.70 9.66 -0.07
N SER A 13 15.99 10.36 1.04
CA SER A 13 17.07 11.35 1.11
C SER A 13 18.47 10.73 0.96
N ARG A 14 18.63 9.45 1.28
CA ARG A 14 19.86 8.67 1.03
C ARG A 14 19.92 8.07 -0.37
N GLY A 15 18.94 8.37 -1.24
CA GLY A 15 18.85 7.83 -2.60
C GLY A 15 18.22 6.42 -2.67
N GLU A 16 17.78 5.86 -1.54
CA GLU A 16 17.13 4.55 -1.51
C GLU A 16 15.74 4.63 -2.14
N LYS A 17 15.34 3.58 -2.86
CA LYS A 17 14.00 3.45 -3.44
C LYS A 17 13.13 2.56 -2.57
N LEU A 18 11.86 2.91 -2.46
CA LEU A 18 10.92 2.25 -1.55
C LEU A 18 10.22 1.08 -2.25
N PHE A 19 10.10 -0.05 -1.52
CA PHE A 19 9.29 -1.19 -1.89
C PHE A 19 8.19 -1.39 -0.86
N ILE A 20 6.93 -1.21 -1.26
CA ILE A 20 5.73 -1.38 -0.42
C ILE A 20 4.87 -2.49 -1.02
N PRO A 21 5.05 -3.76 -0.61
CA PRO A 21 4.15 -4.84 -1.02
C PRO A 21 2.78 -4.70 -0.36
N TYR A 22 1.73 -5.01 -1.13
CA TYR A 22 0.36 -5.15 -0.66
C TYR A 22 -0.03 -6.62 -0.54
N ILE A 23 -0.68 -6.98 0.55
CA ILE A 23 -1.32 -8.30 0.73
C ILE A 23 -2.71 -8.14 1.34
N THR A 24 -3.66 -8.99 0.90
CA THR A 24 -5.03 -9.00 1.47
C THR A 24 -5.03 -9.69 2.83
N PHE A 25 -5.65 -9.07 3.83
CA PHE A 25 -5.75 -9.62 5.20
C PHE A 25 -6.38 -11.00 5.20
N ALA A 26 -5.70 -11.94 5.88
CA ALA A 26 -6.10 -13.35 6.02
C ALA A 26 -6.24 -14.13 4.68
N TYR A 27 -5.59 -13.67 3.60
CA TYR A 27 -5.61 -14.37 2.32
C TYR A 27 -4.31 -15.17 2.10
N PRO A 28 -4.38 -16.40 1.58
CA PRO A 28 -5.56 -17.25 1.39
C PRO A 28 -6.06 -17.86 2.71
N ASP A 29 -5.24 -17.87 3.74
CA ASP A 29 -5.56 -18.22 5.13
C ASP A 29 -4.65 -17.45 6.11
N MET A 30 -5.02 -17.42 7.38
CA MET A 30 -4.31 -16.66 8.41
C MET A 30 -2.88 -17.16 8.65
N LYS A 31 -2.62 -18.46 8.53
CA LYS A 31 -1.28 -19.03 8.75
C LYS A 31 -0.31 -18.58 7.66
N LEU A 32 -0.73 -18.65 6.40
CA LEU A 32 0.10 -18.19 5.29
C LEU A 32 0.25 -16.66 5.33
N PHE A 33 -0.81 -15.90 5.60
CA PHE A 33 -0.76 -14.47 5.76
C PHE A 33 0.33 -14.00 6.75
N ARG A 34 0.42 -14.62 7.93
CA ARG A 34 1.48 -14.31 8.91
C ARG A 34 2.88 -14.58 8.36
N ASN A 35 3.05 -15.72 7.69
CA ASN A 35 4.33 -16.06 7.07
C ASN A 35 4.73 -15.06 6.00
N LEU A 36 3.76 -14.58 5.21
CA LEU A 36 4.01 -13.61 4.15
C LEU A 36 4.50 -12.26 4.68
N LEU A 37 3.96 -11.78 5.79
CA LEU A 37 4.44 -10.55 6.45
C LEU A 37 5.93 -10.65 6.77
N LYS A 38 6.34 -11.77 7.37
CA LYS A 38 7.74 -12.04 7.71
C LYS A 38 8.61 -12.12 6.45
N ILE A 39 8.19 -12.91 5.46
CA ILE A 39 8.93 -13.11 4.20
C ILE A 39 9.11 -11.79 3.45
N LEU A 40 8.09 -10.94 3.37
CA LEU A 40 8.17 -9.65 2.70
C LEU A 40 9.18 -8.73 3.39
N GLN A 41 9.15 -8.65 4.72
CA GLN A 41 10.13 -7.90 5.51
C GLN A 41 11.56 -8.40 5.27
N GLU A 42 11.79 -9.72 5.37
CA GLU A 42 13.11 -10.35 5.19
C GLU A 42 13.66 -10.22 3.76
N ASN A 43 12.81 -9.91 2.79
CA ASN A 43 13.19 -9.78 1.38
C ASN A 43 13.05 -8.35 0.84
N GLY A 44 13.23 -7.35 1.71
CA GLY A 44 13.50 -5.98 1.34
C GLY A 44 12.30 -5.06 1.21
N ALA A 45 11.15 -5.39 1.82
CA ALA A 45 10.06 -4.45 1.97
C ALA A 45 10.43 -3.31 2.94
N ASP A 46 10.11 -2.07 2.59
CA ASP A 46 10.32 -0.88 3.42
C ASP A 46 9.11 -0.57 4.31
N ALA A 47 7.93 -0.98 3.88
CA ALA A 47 6.67 -0.99 4.61
C ALA A 47 5.78 -2.09 4.02
N ILE A 48 4.73 -2.50 4.73
CA ILE A 48 3.75 -3.47 4.20
C ILE A 48 2.36 -2.84 4.26
N GLU A 49 1.65 -2.91 3.15
CA GLU A 49 0.25 -2.51 3.04
C GLU A 49 -0.65 -3.74 3.18
N ILE A 50 -1.50 -3.76 4.21
CA ILE A 50 -2.47 -4.83 4.45
C ILE A 50 -3.85 -4.35 4.00
N GLY A 51 -4.38 -4.92 2.92
CA GLY A 51 -5.72 -4.65 2.44
C GLY A 51 -6.79 -5.28 3.33
N ILE A 52 -7.65 -4.45 3.89
CA ILE A 52 -8.78 -4.89 4.69
C ILE A 52 -9.92 -5.28 3.75
N PRO A 53 -10.36 -6.55 3.76
CA PRO A 53 -11.43 -7.00 2.87
C PRO A 53 -12.73 -6.23 3.09
N PHE A 54 -13.34 -5.80 1.98
CA PHE A 54 -14.60 -5.06 1.94
C PHE A 54 -15.51 -5.63 0.85
N SER A 55 -16.84 -5.55 1.02
CA SER A 55 -17.82 -6.11 0.08
C SER A 55 -17.90 -5.32 -1.24
N ASP A 56 -17.66 -4.00 -1.17
CA ASP A 56 -17.87 -3.07 -2.27
C ASP A 56 -16.57 -2.31 -2.65
N PRO A 57 -15.52 -3.02 -3.08
CA PRO A 57 -14.16 -2.50 -3.19
C PRO A 57 -13.95 -1.78 -4.54
N VAL A 58 -14.55 -0.60 -4.69
CA VAL A 58 -14.61 0.19 -5.93
C VAL A 58 -13.25 0.62 -6.51
N ALA A 59 -12.21 0.70 -5.67
CA ALA A 59 -10.86 1.06 -6.09
C ALA A 59 -9.99 -0.16 -6.45
N ASP A 60 -10.46 -1.38 -6.17
CA ASP A 60 -9.67 -2.59 -6.37
C ASP A 60 -9.90 -3.22 -7.74
N GLY A 61 -8.85 -3.75 -8.34
CA GLY A 61 -8.95 -4.58 -9.53
C GLY A 61 -9.44 -6.01 -9.23
N PRO A 62 -9.85 -6.78 -10.28
CA PRO A 62 -10.49 -8.08 -10.11
C PRO A 62 -9.69 -9.08 -9.25
N THR A 63 -8.37 -9.07 -9.34
CA THR A 63 -7.49 -9.94 -8.55
C THR A 63 -7.63 -9.68 -7.05
N ILE A 64 -7.59 -8.40 -6.65
CA ILE A 64 -7.72 -8.02 -5.24
C ILE A 64 -9.15 -8.21 -4.75
N GLN A 65 -10.16 -7.85 -5.57
CA GLN A 65 -11.58 -8.11 -5.27
C GLN A 65 -11.84 -9.58 -4.96
N ASN A 66 -11.30 -10.49 -5.78
CA ASN A 66 -11.46 -11.94 -5.59
C ASN A 66 -10.81 -12.42 -4.29
N ALA A 67 -9.59 -11.95 -3.98
CA ALA A 67 -8.92 -12.26 -2.72
C ALA A 67 -9.72 -11.74 -1.50
N SER A 68 -10.21 -10.50 -1.58
CA SER A 68 -11.07 -9.88 -0.54
C SER A 68 -12.36 -10.67 -0.32
N ALA A 69 -13.07 -11.04 -1.38
CA ALA A 69 -14.28 -11.85 -1.30
C ALA A 69 -14.05 -13.21 -0.63
N LYS A 70 -12.93 -13.90 -0.98
CA LYS A 70 -12.56 -15.16 -0.33
C LYS A 70 -12.23 -14.99 1.15
N SER A 71 -11.57 -13.88 1.53
CA SER A 71 -11.25 -13.57 2.92
C SER A 71 -12.49 -13.22 3.73
N LEU A 72 -13.43 -12.43 3.18
CA LEU A 72 -14.71 -12.12 3.81
C LEU A 72 -15.53 -13.39 4.11
N LYS A 73 -15.61 -14.34 3.17
CA LYS A 73 -16.27 -15.64 3.37
C LYS A 73 -15.71 -16.43 4.56
N ARG A 74 -14.43 -16.18 4.92
CA ARG A 74 -13.77 -16.75 6.10
C ARG A 74 -13.89 -15.88 7.35
N GLY A 75 -14.69 -14.82 7.27
CA GLY A 75 -14.98 -13.91 8.37
C GLY A 75 -13.86 -12.91 8.68
N ALA A 76 -13.03 -12.54 7.68
CA ALA A 76 -12.09 -11.43 7.82
C ALA A 76 -12.86 -10.11 8.05
N SER A 77 -12.29 -9.22 8.85
CA SER A 77 -12.85 -7.90 9.13
C SER A 77 -11.79 -6.96 9.67
N LEU A 78 -12.04 -5.64 9.61
CA LEU A 78 -11.14 -4.61 10.16
C LEU A 78 -10.84 -4.87 11.66
N ARG A 79 -11.86 -5.22 12.46
CA ARG A 79 -11.67 -5.55 13.88
C ARG A 79 -10.71 -6.72 14.09
N LYS A 80 -10.84 -7.79 13.27
CA LYS A 80 -9.93 -8.95 13.35
C LYS A 80 -8.53 -8.59 12.90
N ALA A 81 -8.38 -7.69 11.93
CA ALA A 81 -7.07 -7.22 11.48
C ALA A 81 -6.32 -6.49 12.61
N PHE A 82 -6.99 -5.63 13.37
CA PHE A 82 -6.39 -5.00 14.56
C PHE A 82 -5.96 -6.01 15.62
N ILE A 83 -6.84 -6.98 15.94
CA ILE A 83 -6.52 -8.04 16.91
C ILE A 83 -5.30 -8.85 16.47
N GLU A 84 -5.25 -9.17 15.18
CA GLU A 84 -4.16 -9.96 14.63
C GLU A 84 -2.85 -9.16 14.60
N LEU A 85 -2.89 -7.92 14.12
CA LEU A 85 -1.70 -7.07 14.07
C LEU A 85 -1.11 -6.89 15.47
N LYS A 86 -1.94 -6.65 16.49
CA LYS A 86 -1.48 -6.54 17.88
C LYS A 86 -0.70 -7.77 18.35
N LYS A 87 -1.14 -8.98 17.92
CA LYS A 87 -0.47 -10.25 18.31
C LYS A 87 0.89 -10.43 17.64
N ILE A 88 1.03 -9.95 16.40
CA ILE A 88 2.22 -10.24 15.60
C ILE A 88 3.16 -9.05 15.45
N ARG A 89 2.76 -7.87 15.96
CA ARG A 89 3.51 -6.61 15.76
C ARG A 89 4.96 -6.66 16.24
N SER A 90 5.22 -7.36 17.33
CA SER A 90 6.59 -7.55 17.85
C SER A 90 7.51 -8.32 16.90
N ASN A 91 6.97 -9.04 15.93
CA ASN A 91 7.74 -9.81 14.95
C ASN A 91 7.91 -9.05 13.61
N ILE A 92 7.40 -7.83 13.53
CA ILE A 92 7.45 -7.00 12.33
C ILE A 92 8.13 -5.68 12.69
N GLU A 93 9.31 -5.44 12.16
CA GLU A 93 10.13 -4.26 12.48
C GLU A 93 9.80 -3.07 11.58
N ILE A 94 9.36 -3.34 10.34
CA ILE A 94 9.02 -2.31 9.36
C ILE A 94 7.61 -1.74 9.60
N PRO A 95 7.31 -0.55 9.06
CA PRO A 95 5.99 0.04 9.10
C PRO A 95 4.93 -0.86 8.49
N VAL A 96 3.75 -0.89 9.12
CA VAL A 96 2.56 -1.56 8.61
C VAL A 96 1.47 -0.53 8.40
N LEU A 97 0.85 -0.55 7.21
CA LEU A 97 -0.30 0.26 6.87
C LEU A 97 -1.54 -0.63 6.67
N PHE A 98 -2.71 -0.11 7.00
CA PHE A 98 -3.97 -0.70 6.54
C PHE A 98 -4.47 0.07 5.32
N MET A 99 -4.81 -0.64 4.24
CA MET A 99 -5.67 -0.12 3.20
C MET A 99 -7.10 -0.54 3.53
N SER A 100 -7.95 0.43 3.83
CA SER A 100 -9.35 0.22 4.17
C SER A 100 -10.23 1.24 3.46
N TYR A 101 -11.41 0.83 3.08
CA TYR A 101 -12.46 1.76 2.67
C TYR A 101 -13.00 2.52 3.88
N TYR A 102 -13.60 3.69 3.65
CA TYR A 102 -14.02 4.54 4.74
C TYR A 102 -15.22 3.98 5.53
N ASN A 103 -16.13 3.30 4.85
CA ASN A 103 -17.31 2.68 5.50
C ASN A 103 -16.95 1.69 6.62
N PRO A 104 -16.02 0.73 6.48
CA PRO A 104 -15.57 -0.12 7.58
C PRO A 104 -15.02 0.66 8.78
N ILE A 105 -14.35 1.79 8.54
CA ILE A 105 -13.82 2.66 9.60
C ILE A 105 -14.97 3.35 10.34
N LEU A 106 -15.93 3.92 9.61
CA LEU A 106 -17.12 4.53 10.19
C LEU A 106 -17.96 3.53 11.00
N ALA A 107 -18.17 2.32 10.46
CA ALA A 107 -18.88 1.26 11.15
C ALA A 107 -18.17 0.79 12.44
N LEU A 108 -16.85 0.87 12.51
CA LEU A 108 -16.08 0.60 13.73
C LEU A 108 -16.18 1.75 14.74
N GLY A 109 -16.38 2.98 14.27
CA GLY A 109 -16.27 4.24 14.99
C GLY A 109 -14.86 4.84 14.92
N LYS A 110 -14.76 6.15 14.58
CA LYS A 110 -13.47 6.83 14.38
C LYS A 110 -12.58 6.77 15.63
N ASP A 111 -13.08 7.13 16.80
CA ASP A 111 -12.32 7.10 18.06
C ASP A 111 -11.74 5.71 18.34
N ARG A 112 -12.57 4.69 18.12
CA ARG A 112 -12.16 3.30 18.30
C ARG A 112 -11.11 2.88 17.28
N PHE A 113 -11.22 3.35 16.04
CA PHE A 113 -10.25 3.09 14.99
C PHE A 113 -8.88 3.66 15.39
N PHE A 114 -8.81 4.92 15.80
CA PHE A 114 -7.55 5.56 16.21
C PHE A 114 -6.95 4.91 17.45
N LYS A 115 -7.78 4.61 18.46
CA LYS A 115 -7.31 3.90 19.66
C LYS A 115 -6.72 2.52 19.32
N LEU A 116 -7.41 1.72 18.51
CA LEU A 116 -6.92 0.40 18.10
C LEU A 116 -5.66 0.51 17.23
N SER A 117 -5.54 1.56 16.40
CA SER A 117 -4.36 1.83 15.59
C SER A 117 -3.13 2.07 16.48
N GLN A 118 -3.26 2.88 17.51
CA GLN A 118 -2.20 3.11 18.51
C GLN A 118 -1.87 1.83 19.28
N ASP A 119 -2.88 1.12 19.80
CA ASP A 119 -2.73 -0.09 20.60
C ASP A 119 -2.00 -1.24 19.88
N CYS A 120 -2.07 -1.29 18.54
CA CYS A 120 -1.41 -2.31 17.74
C CYS A 120 -0.16 -1.81 17.00
N GLY A 121 0.22 -0.54 17.15
CA GLY A 121 1.38 0.04 16.48
C GLY A 121 1.20 0.15 14.96
N LEU A 122 -0.02 0.43 14.47
CA LEU A 122 -0.28 0.70 13.06
C LEU A 122 0.41 2.01 12.67
N SER A 123 1.17 2.01 11.59
CA SER A 123 1.99 3.16 11.19
C SER A 123 1.24 4.13 10.28
N GLY A 124 0.25 3.66 9.54
CA GLY A 124 -0.51 4.49 8.62
C GLY A 124 -1.75 3.81 8.08
N VAL A 125 -2.53 4.59 7.34
CA VAL A 125 -3.74 4.13 6.65
C VAL A 125 -3.80 4.69 5.22
N VAL A 126 -4.34 3.88 4.33
CA VAL A 126 -4.65 4.19 2.93
C VAL A 126 -6.15 4.08 2.77
N ILE A 127 -6.84 5.17 2.41
CA ILE A 127 -8.31 5.21 2.29
C ILE A 127 -8.66 5.73 0.90
N PRO A 128 -8.89 4.83 -0.08
CA PRO A 128 -9.02 5.22 -1.49
C PRO A 128 -10.31 5.98 -1.82
N ASP A 129 -11.34 5.85 -1.00
CA ASP A 129 -12.66 6.46 -1.15
C ASP A 129 -12.90 7.68 -0.24
N LEU A 130 -11.84 8.20 0.42
CA LEU A 130 -11.92 9.42 1.22
C LEU A 130 -11.18 10.56 0.51
N PRO A 131 -11.89 11.45 -0.19
CA PRO A 131 -11.28 12.60 -0.86
C PRO A 131 -10.78 13.65 0.14
N LEU A 132 -9.76 14.40 -0.26
CA LEU A 132 -9.12 15.41 0.59
C LEU A 132 -10.11 16.42 1.18
N GLU A 133 -11.15 16.77 0.42
CA GLU A 133 -12.17 17.74 0.81
C GLU A 133 -13.02 17.27 2.01
N GLU A 134 -13.19 15.96 2.16
CA GLU A 134 -13.97 15.32 3.23
C GLU A 134 -13.08 14.80 4.36
N ALA A 135 -11.76 14.71 4.12
CA ALA A 135 -10.81 14.10 5.03
C ALA A 135 -10.39 15.01 6.21
N GLY A 136 -10.81 16.29 6.26
CA GLY A 136 -10.25 17.29 7.17
C GLY A 136 -10.21 16.88 8.64
N GLU A 137 -11.36 16.49 9.19
CA GLU A 137 -11.47 16.02 10.59
C GLU A 137 -10.67 14.75 10.83
N PHE A 138 -10.84 13.73 9.94
CA PHE A 138 -10.13 12.47 10.03
C PHE A 138 -8.60 12.66 9.97
N THR A 139 -8.14 13.57 9.13
CA THR A 139 -6.69 13.89 8.99
C THR A 139 -6.13 14.54 10.24
N GLN A 140 -6.89 15.42 10.89
CA GLN A 140 -6.47 16.05 12.15
C GLN A 140 -6.34 15.02 13.27
N GLU A 141 -7.34 14.15 13.43
CA GLU A 141 -7.32 13.08 14.42
C GLU A 141 -6.19 12.07 14.16
N ALA A 142 -5.97 11.70 12.90
CA ALA A 142 -4.86 10.82 12.50
C ALA A 142 -3.51 11.43 12.87
N LYS A 143 -3.28 12.72 12.56
CA LYS A 143 -2.06 13.45 12.96
C LYS A 143 -1.89 13.46 14.47
N GLY A 144 -2.96 13.73 15.23
CA GLY A 144 -2.97 13.72 16.70
C GLY A 144 -2.64 12.35 17.30
N SER A 145 -3.03 11.28 16.64
CA SER A 145 -2.73 9.88 17.05
C SER A 145 -1.40 9.34 16.52
N GLY A 146 -0.65 10.13 15.73
CA GLY A 146 0.60 9.68 15.09
C GLY A 146 0.41 8.75 13.89
N LEU A 147 -0.82 8.53 13.44
CA LEU A 147 -1.15 7.69 12.30
C LEU A 147 -0.94 8.45 10.98
N ALA A 148 -0.14 7.93 10.09
CA ALA A 148 0.08 8.52 8.77
C ALA A 148 -1.10 8.25 7.82
N ILE A 149 -1.37 9.20 6.93
CA ILE A 149 -2.32 9.00 5.82
C ILE A 149 -1.56 9.10 4.50
N ALA A 150 -1.68 8.06 3.66
CA ALA A 150 -1.23 8.13 2.28
C ALA A 150 -2.26 8.90 1.45
N SER A 151 -1.78 9.80 0.60
CA SER A 151 -2.62 10.69 -0.20
C SER A 151 -2.53 10.34 -1.68
N PHE A 152 -3.67 10.29 -2.37
CA PHE A 152 -3.73 9.85 -3.76
C PHE A 152 -3.55 10.97 -4.77
N ILE A 153 -2.79 10.69 -5.84
CA ILE A 153 -2.70 11.50 -7.05
C ILE A 153 -2.91 10.58 -8.25
N SER A 154 -3.69 11.06 -9.23
CA SER A 154 -3.93 10.40 -10.52
C SER A 154 -3.34 11.21 -11.67
N PRO A 155 -3.23 10.64 -12.89
CA PRO A 155 -2.79 11.38 -14.08
C PRO A 155 -3.60 12.63 -14.36
N THR A 156 -4.88 12.63 -14.01
CA THR A 156 -5.82 13.74 -14.24
C THR A 156 -5.85 14.78 -13.12
N THR A 157 -5.12 14.58 -12.03
CA THR A 157 -5.09 15.53 -10.91
C THR A 157 -4.45 16.84 -11.35
N LEU A 158 -5.14 17.96 -11.14
CA LEU A 158 -4.67 19.30 -11.49
C LEU A 158 -3.51 19.75 -10.62
N LYS A 159 -2.64 20.63 -11.15
CA LYS A 159 -1.40 21.08 -10.48
C LYS A 159 -1.64 21.68 -9.09
N ASP A 160 -2.63 22.55 -8.95
CA ASP A 160 -2.93 23.18 -7.66
C ASP A 160 -3.45 22.17 -6.63
N ARG A 161 -4.22 21.17 -7.09
CA ARG A 161 -4.66 20.07 -6.25
C ARG A 161 -3.48 19.18 -5.82
N ILE A 162 -2.51 18.93 -6.69
CA ILE A 162 -1.28 18.20 -6.33
C ILE A 162 -0.56 18.89 -5.19
N ARG A 163 -0.36 20.21 -5.26
CA ARG A 163 0.30 20.99 -4.19
C ARG A 163 -0.48 20.97 -2.87
N LYS A 164 -1.83 21.01 -2.95
CA LYS A 164 -2.69 20.91 -1.76
C LYS A 164 -2.58 19.53 -1.14
N ILE A 165 -2.64 18.46 -1.95
CA ILE A 165 -2.48 17.07 -1.49
C ILE A 165 -1.11 16.87 -0.82
N ASP A 166 -0.02 17.37 -1.41
CA ASP A 166 1.32 17.24 -0.85
C ASP A 166 1.45 17.91 0.52
N ARG A 167 0.88 19.11 0.69
CA ARG A 167 0.89 19.83 1.99
C ARG A 167 0.12 19.12 3.09
N GLU A 168 -0.99 18.46 2.74
CA GLU A 168 -1.85 17.75 3.70
C GLU A 168 -1.35 16.32 3.98
N CYS A 169 -0.52 15.76 3.11
CA CYS A 169 0.00 14.41 3.23
C CYS A 169 0.82 14.23 4.52
N SER A 170 0.56 13.16 5.25
CA SER A 170 1.29 12.81 6.47
C SER A 170 2.01 11.46 6.39
N GLY A 171 2.02 10.83 5.22
CA GLY A 171 2.68 9.57 4.90
C GLY A 171 3.51 9.68 3.63
N PHE A 172 2.93 9.26 2.53
CA PHE A 172 3.52 9.33 1.19
C PHE A 172 2.44 9.61 0.14
N ILE A 173 2.85 10.04 -1.04
CA ILE A 173 1.97 10.24 -2.19
C ILE A 173 1.83 8.91 -2.93
N TYR A 174 0.61 8.42 -3.01
CA TYR A 174 0.24 7.22 -3.77
C TYR A 174 -0.20 7.64 -5.18
N TYR A 175 0.65 7.44 -6.16
CA TYR A 175 0.30 7.71 -7.54
C TYR A 175 -0.40 6.49 -8.14
N ILE A 176 -1.68 6.68 -8.52
CA ILE A 176 -2.50 5.65 -9.16
C ILE A 176 -2.65 5.94 -10.65
N SER A 177 -2.40 4.97 -11.54
CA SER A 177 -2.76 5.12 -12.94
C SER A 177 -4.20 4.65 -13.14
N LEU A 178 -5.03 5.50 -13.73
CA LEU A 178 -6.47 5.23 -13.97
C LEU A 178 -6.75 4.14 -15.04
N THR A 179 -5.74 3.50 -15.58
CA THR A 179 -5.88 2.50 -16.65
C THR A 179 -6.28 1.11 -16.17
N GLY A 180 -7.03 1.01 -15.09
CA GLY A 180 -7.47 -0.26 -14.49
C GLY A 180 -8.46 -1.09 -15.32
N VAL A 181 -8.88 -0.65 -16.50
CA VAL A 181 -9.89 -1.36 -17.34
C VAL A 181 -9.34 -1.78 -18.71
N THR A 182 -8.17 -1.27 -19.14
CA THR A 182 -7.53 -1.63 -20.39
C THR A 182 -6.15 -2.24 -20.15
N GLY A 183 -5.83 -3.33 -20.82
CA GLY A 183 -4.75 -4.27 -20.56
C GLY A 183 -3.36 -3.66 -20.32
N VAL A 184 -2.47 -4.49 -19.78
CA VAL A 184 -1.08 -4.24 -19.31
C VAL A 184 -0.19 -3.39 -20.23
N ARG A 185 -0.57 -3.16 -21.49
CA ARG A 185 0.26 -2.47 -22.50
C ARG A 185 0.26 -0.94 -22.41
N ASP A 186 -0.77 -0.30 -21.84
CA ASP A 186 -0.90 1.16 -21.85
C ASP A 186 -0.33 1.87 -20.60
N ILE A 187 -0.01 1.11 -19.54
CA ILE A 187 0.46 1.65 -18.25
C ILE A 187 1.85 2.29 -18.37
N PHE A 188 2.65 1.86 -19.34
CA PHE A 188 4.02 2.35 -19.58
C PHE A 188 4.14 3.18 -20.85
N SER A 189 3.05 3.79 -21.32
CA SER A 189 3.14 4.80 -22.36
C SER A 189 4.05 5.96 -21.90
N GLY A 190 4.86 6.50 -22.81
CA GLY A 190 5.77 7.61 -22.49
C GLY A 190 5.07 8.80 -21.81
N ASN A 191 3.76 8.94 -22.01
CA ASN A 191 2.93 9.95 -21.39
C ASN A 191 2.80 9.76 -19.87
N ILE A 192 2.65 8.52 -19.37
CA ILE A 192 2.51 8.25 -17.93
C ILE A 192 3.83 8.50 -17.20
N ILE A 193 4.94 8.01 -17.72
CA ILE A 193 6.27 8.25 -17.14
C ILE A 193 6.59 9.76 -17.11
N SER A 194 6.26 10.48 -18.19
CA SER A 194 6.41 11.94 -18.23
C SER A 194 5.56 12.62 -17.16
N ARG A 195 4.31 12.16 -16.97
CA ARG A 195 3.43 12.70 -15.95
C ARG A 195 3.90 12.41 -14.52
N ILE A 196 4.39 11.20 -14.23
CA ILE A 196 5.00 10.88 -12.93
C ILE A 196 6.18 11.81 -12.65
N ARG A 197 7.06 12.03 -13.65
CA ARG A 197 8.19 12.97 -13.52
C ARG A 197 7.75 14.40 -13.26
N GLU A 198 6.67 14.86 -13.89
CA GLU A 198 6.09 16.19 -13.63
C GLU A 198 5.58 16.28 -12.19
N VAL A 199 4.80 15.29 -11.73
CA VAL A 199 4.29 15.23 -10.35
C VAL A 199 5.44 15.20 -9.34
N LYS A 200 6.49 14.40 -9.59
CA LYS A 200 7.65 14.31 -8.69
C LYS A 200 8.33 15.66 -8.46
N LYS A 201 8.36 16.53 -9.46
CA LYS A 201 8.92 17.90 -9.32
C LYS A 201 8.04 18.84 -8.49
N MET A 202 6.79 18.46 -8.22
CA MET A 202 5.81 19.30 -7.55
C MET A 202 5.56 18.88 -6.09
N VAL A 203 6.03 17.70 -5.70
CA VAL A 203 5.79 17.12 -4.37
C VAL A 203 7.09 16.97 -3.60
N SER A 204 7.01 17.20 -2.29
CA SER A 204 8.12 17.03 -1.34
C SER A 204 8.05 15.70 -0.61
N ASN A 205 6.86 15.13 -0.49
CA ASN A 205 6.67 13.81 0.11
C ASN A 205 7.14 12.69 -0.83
N PRO A 206 7.50 11.51 -0.29
CA PRO A 206 7.84 10.36 -1.11
C PRO A 206 6.72 10.02 -2.09
N LEU A 207 7.04 9.89 -3.38
CA LEU A 207 6.11 9.52 -4.44
C LEU A 207 6.26 8.03 -4.75
N CYS A 208 5.26 7.23 -4.39
CA CYS A 208 5.21 5.80 -4.67
C CYS A 208 4.17 5.49 -5.74
N VAL A 209 4.56 4.73 -6.75
CA VAL A 209 3.66 4.34 -7.85
C VAL A 209 3.06 2.97 -7.52
N GLY A 210 1.74 2.93 -7.47
CA GLY A 210 0.97 1.70 -7.31
C GLY A 210 -0.01 1.55 -8.46
N PHE A 211 0.10 0.49 -9.20
CA PHE A 211 -0.80 -0.07 -10.19
C PHE A 211 -0.04 -0.68 -11.37
N GLY A 212 -0.47 -1.88 -11.73
CA GLY A 212 0.00 -2.56 -12.93
C GLY A 212 1.45 -3.02 -12.92
N ILE A 213 2.18 -2.83 -11.83
CA ILE A 213 3.55 -3.31 -11.69
C ILE A 213 3.51 -4.81 -11.45
N SER A 214 4.06 -5.56 -12.40
CA SER A 214 4.05 -7.02 -12.38
C SER A 214 5.44 -7.66 -12.37
N GLY A 215 6.52 -6.85 -12.52
CA GLY A 215 7.87 -7.37 -12.57
C GLY A 215 8.97 -6.31 -12.68
N GLU A 216 10.21 -6.80 -12.78
CA GLU A 216 11.44 -6.02 -12.73
C GLU A 216 11.53 -4.93 -13.80
N SER A 217 11.16 -5.23 -15.06
CA SER A 217 11.27 -4.27 -16.18
C SER A 217 10.50 -2.98 -15.90
N GLN A 218 9.34 -3.11 -15.29
CA GLN A 218 8.50 -1.97 -14.94
C GLN A 218 9.07 -1.17 -13.76
N VAL A 219 9.64 -1.88 -12.78
CA VAL A 219 10.34 -1.25 -11.65
C VAL A 219 11.52 -0.41 -12.13
N LEU A 220 12.35 -0.94 -13.06
CA LEU A 220 13.49 -0.23 -13.65
C LEU A 220 13.08 1.05 -14.39
N GLU A 221 11.89 1.10 -14.97
CA GLU A 221 11.37 2.32 -15.60
C GLU A 221 10.85 3.33 -14.55
N ILE A 222 10.08 2.86 -13.58
CA ILE A 222 9.44 3.73 -12.57
C ILE A 222 10.48 4.36 -11.64
N LYS A 223 11.50 3.62 -11.20
CA LYS A 223 12.52 4.11 -10.26
C LYS A 223 13.27 5.34 -10.75
N LYS A 224 13.33 5.57 -12.07
CA LYS A 224 13.92 6.77 -12.68
C LYS A 224 13.12 8.04 -12.41
N THR A 225 11.86 7.91 -12.02
CA THR A 225 10.92 9.04 -11.93
C THR A 225 10.14 9.11 -10.62
N ALA A 226 10.13 8.05 -9.82
CA ALA A 226 9.45 7.97 -8.54
C ALA A 226 10.40 7.55 -7.42
N ASP A 227 9.94 7.68 -6.18
CA ASP A 227 10.72 7.29 -5.00
C ASP A 227 10.48 5.85 -4.59
N GLY A 228 9.41 5.22 -5.07
CA GLY A 228 9.12 3.83 -4.74
C GLY A 228 7.98 3.23 -5.55
N VAL A 229 7.73 1.95 -5.28
CA VAL A 229 6.70 1.15 -5.91
C VAL A 229 5.81 0.47 -4.87
N ILE A 230 4.52 0.35 -5.20
CA ILE A 230 3.55 -0.41 -4.42
C ILE A 230 3.06 -1.55 -5.30
N ILE A 231 3.20 -2.79 -4.83
CA ILE A 231 2.92 -3.98 -5.64
C ILE A 231 1.95 -4.90 -4.91
N GLY A 232 0.73 -5.03 -5.44
CA GLY A 232 -0.32 -5.85 -4.87
C GLY A 232 -0.73 -7.01 -5.76
N SER A 233 -1.35 -6.71 -6.90
CA SER A 233 -1.96 -7.72 -7.78
C SER A 233 -0.99 -8.82 -8.24
N ALA A 234 0.29 -8.49 -8.45
CA ALA A 234 1.31 -9.48 -8.81
C ALA A 234 1.55 -10.49 -7.67
N ILE A 235 1.63 -10.00 -6.42
CA ILE A 235 1.79 -10.85 -5.23
C ILE A 235 0.55 -11.73 -5.03
N ILE A 236 -0.64 -11.16 -5.16
CA ILE A 236 -1.89 -11.94 -5.05
C ILE A 236 -1.98 -13.01 -6.14
N LYS A 237 -1.55 -12.71 -7.38
CA LYS A 237 -1.49 -13.73 -8.45
C LYS A 237 -0.53 -14.87 -8.13
N ILE A 238 0.63 -14.60 -7.54
CA ILE A 238 1.56 -15.66 -7.11
C ILE A 238 0.88 -16.54 -6.05
N ILE A 239 0.15 -15.96 -5.10
CA ILE A 239 -0.61 -16.70 -4.11
C ILE A 239 -1.67 -17.57 -4.79
N ASP A 240 -2.47 -17.01 -5.72
CA ASP A 240 -3.54 -17.73 -6.42
C ASP A 240 -3.02 -18.92 -7.25
N GLN A 241 -1.89 -18.75 -7.91
CA GLN A 241 -1.26 -19.80 -8.71
C GLN A 241 -0.72 -20.99 -7.89
N ASN A 242 -0.50 -20.77 -6.59
CA ASN A 242 0.09 -21.76 -5.70
C ASN A 242 -0.84 -22.10 -4.49
N ILE A 243 -2.15 -21.86 -4.64
CA ILE A 243 -3.13 -22.25 -3.61
C ILE A 243 -3.02 -23.77 -3.35
N GLY A 244 -2.79 -24.12 -2.08
CA GLY A 244 -2.59 -25.53 -1.68
C GLY A 244 -1.12 -25.87 -1.41
N ASP A 245 -0.16 -25.20 -2.01
CA ASP A 245 1.27 -25.37 -1.73
C ASP A 245 1.86 -24.12 -1.04
N LYS A 246 1.79 -24.09 0.29
CA LYS A 246 2.30 -22.99 1.09
C LYS A 246 3.81 -22.80 0.97
N SER A 247 4.56 -23.90 0.85
CA SER A 247 6.02 -23.87 0.73
C SER A 247 6.43 -23.21 -0.58
N LYS A 248 5.79 -23.58 -1.66
CA LYS A 248 6.02 -23.00 -2.99
C LYS A 248 5.62 -21.53 -3.01
N THR A 249 4.44 -21.17 -2.46
CA THR A 249 4.00 -19.78 -2.36
C THR A 249 5.05 -18.90 -1.65
N ILE A 250 5.56 -19.35 -0.51
CA ILE A 250 6.58 -18.63 0.26
C ILE A 250 7.86 -18.44 -0.56
N LYS A 251 8.35 -19.51 -1.22
CA LYS A 251 9.56 -19.44 -2.05
C LYS A 251 9.40 -18.47 -3.22
N GLU A 252 8.28 -18.51 -3.92
CA GLU A 252 8.04 -17.65 -5.08
C GLU A 252 7.87 -16.18 -4.67
N ILE A 253 7.19 -15.90 -3.56
CA ILE A 253 7.07 -14.52 -3.06
C ILE A 253 8.42 -13.98 -2.57
N ALA A 254 9.21 -14.80 -1.88
CA ALA A 254 10.57 -14.42 -1.49
C ALA A 254 11.45 -14.11 -2.71
N LEU A 255 11.40 -14.96 -3.74
CA LEU A 255 12.15 -14.74 -4.97
C LEU A 255 11.68 -13.46 -5.70
N PHE A 256 10.37 -13.28 -5.83
CA PHE A 256 9.78 -12.09 -6.44
C PHE A 256 10.22 -10.82 -5.70
N SER A 257 10.09 -10.80 -4.37
CA SER A 257 10.47 -9.64 -3.55
C SER A 257 11.95 -9.28 -3.69
N ARG A 258 12.85 -10.28 -3.65
CA ARG A 258 14.29 -10.04 -3.88
C ARG A 258 14.58 -9.46 -5.26
N LYS A 259 13.89 -9.93 -6.29
CA LYS A 259 14.03 -9.40 -7.65
C LYS A 259 13.59 -7.95 -7.73
N ILE A 260 12.45 -7.61 -7.13
CA ILE A 260 11.97 -6.22 -7.05
C ILE A 260 12.97 -5.35 -6.28
N ARG A 261 13.45 -5.81 -5.11
CA ARG A 261 14.44 -5.07 -4.32
C ARG A 261 15.71 -4.82 -5.12
N LYS A 262 16.25 -5.87 -5.75
CA LYS A 262 17.44 -5.75 -6.62
C LYS A 262 17.23 -4.72 -7.73
N ALA A 263 16.12 -4.78 -8.45
CA ALA A 263 15.79 -3.83 -9.51
C ALA A 263 15.67 -2.37 -9.00
N LEU A 264 15.25 -2.17 -7.76
CA LEU A 264 15.20 -0.84 -7.13
C LEU A 264 16.61 -0.35 -6.74
N ASP A 265 17.50 -1.23 -6.33
CA ASP A 265 18.86 -0.90 -5.85
C ASP A 265 19.88 -0.68 -6.99
N GLU A 266 19.67 -1.30 -8.16
CA GLU A 266 20.48 -1.05 -9.37
C GLU A 266 20.36 0.40 -9.86
#